data_3e7eb5c9e5228c82c6f68fbcc5c620d8
#
_entry.id   3e7eb5c9e5228c82c6f68fbcc5c620d8
#
_cell.length_a   1.000
_cell.length_b   1.000
_cell.length_c   1.000
_cell.angle_alpha   90.00
_cell.angle_beta   90.00
_cell.angle_gamma   90.00
#
_symmetry.space_group_name_H-M   'P 1'
#
loop_
_entity.id
_entity.type
_entity.pdbx_description
1 polymer ?
#
loop_
_entity_poly.entity_id
_entity_poly.type
_entity_poly.pdbx_seq_one_letter_code
_entity_poly.pdbx_strand_id
1 'polypeptide(L)'
;MLICKFHYQRADFNLNIQLEMQHPILGIVGSSGSGKTTLLKNIAGLLNPLSGDIQLGSQTLFASSRKINLAPHQRQVALVFQQALLFPHLNVQQNLKYAEKLQDPQDIKFHSAQIVELLELEHLIQRKAHQLSGGEAQRVCIGRALLSSPNLLLLDEPLTGLDRQLKQQILPFFKRIKDELNLPMIYVTHHMDELKSLEAEILTMRVGKLLI
;
A
#
# COMPACT_ATOMS: atom_id res chain seq x y z
N MET A 1 -10.35 -7.64 7.73
CA MET A 1 -10.53 -6.41 8.55
C MET A 1 -9.20 -6.07 9.22
N LEU A 2 -8.78 -4.80 9.20
CA LEU A 2 -7.58 -4.31 9.90
C LEU A 2 -8.01 -3.61 11.19
N ILE A 3 -7.36 -3.96 12.31
CA ILE A 3 -7.54 -3.29 13.61
C ILE A 3 -6.16 -2.84 14.09
N CYS A 4 -6.03 -1.55 14.38
CA CYS A 4 -4.81 -0.94 14.91
C CYS A 4 -5.14 -0.16 16.16
N LYS A 5 -4.50 -0.50 17.27
CA LYS A 5 -4.54 0.26 18.51
C LYS A 5 -3.12 0.29 19.07
N PHE A 6 -2.34 1.31 18.71
CA PHE A 6 -0.94 1.33 19.09
C PHE A 6 -0.39 2.75 19.30
N HIS A 7 0.69 2.82 20.05
CA HIS A 7 1.50 4.02 20.25
C HIS A 7 2.90 3.81 19.64
N TYR A 8 3.36 4.81 18.87
CA TYR A 8 4.70 4.88 18.32
C TYR A 8 5.28 6.26 18.65
N GLN A 9 6.56 6.31 19.02
CA GLN A 9 7.30 7.54 19.30
C GLN A 9 8.66 7.54 18.62
N ARG A 10 9.03 8.68 18.08
CA ARG A 10 10.38 8.92 17.56
C ARG A 10 10.76 10.37 17.82
N ALA A 11 11.77 10.60 18.66
CA ALA A 11 12.12 11.93 19.19
C ALA A 11 10.85 12.61 19.76
N ASP A 12 10.54 13.82 19.32
CA ASP A 12 9.37 14.59 19.76
C ASP A 12 8.06 14.21 19.05
N PHE A 13 8.12 13.36 18.03
CA PHE A 13 6.93 12.93 17.28
C PHE A 13 6.26 11.72 17.95
N ASN A 14 4.98 11.89 18.27
CA ASN A 14 4.13 10.86 18.85
C ASN A 14 3.00 10.48 17.90
N LEU A 15 2.78 9.19 17.70
CA LEU A 15 1.70 8.63 16.91
C LEU A 15 0.82 7.75 17.79
N ASN A 16 -0.42 8.18 18.03
CA ASN A 16 -1.43 7.42 18.75
C ASN A 16 -2.55 7.03 17.79
N ILE A 17 -2.66 5.76 17.50
CA ILE A 17 -3.61 5.23 16.52
C ILE A 17 -4.67 4.38 17.21
N GLN A 18 -5.91 4.69 16.88
CA GLN A 18 -7.06 3.82 17.07
C GLN A 18 -7.81 3.80 15.75
N LEU A 19 -7.77 2.67 15.07
CA LEU A 19 -8.31 2.48 13.73
C LEU A 19 -8.94 1.10 13.63
N GLU A 20 -10.15 1.06 13.10
CA GLU A 20 -10.83 -0.17 12.67
C GLU A 20 -11.30 0.07 11.24
N MET A 21 -10.76 -0.68 10.29
CA MET A 21 -11.09 -0.55 8.88
C MET A 21 -12.27 -1.45 8.55
N GLN A 22 -13.41 -0.85 8.22
CA GLN A 22 -14.65 -1.55 7.85
C GLN A 22 -14.93 -1.51 6.34
N HIS A 23 -14.38 -0.52 5.64
CA HIS A 23 -14.57 -0.33 4.20
C HIS A 23 -13.39 -0.90 3.39
N PRO A 24 -13.64 -1.35 2.15
CA PRO A 24 -12.58 -1.88 1.28
C PRO A 24 -11.48 -0.86 0.97
N ILE A 25 -11.81 0.43 0.88
CA ILE A 25 -10.83 1.51 0.69
C ILE A 25 -10.95 2.49 1.84
N LEU A 26 -9.87 2.64 2.59
CA LEU A 26 -9.72 3.64 3.62
C LEU A 26 -8.77 4.74 3.13
N GLY A 27 -9.31 5.93 2.94
CA GLY A 27 -8.55 7.14 2.62
C GLY A 27 -8.04 7.84 3.87
N ILE A 28 -6.78 8.22 3.91
CA ILE A 28 -6.23 9.01 5.02
C ILE A 28 -5.66 10.30 4.46
N VAL A 29 -6.27 11.43 4.85
CA VAL A 29 -5.81 12.77 4.49
C VAL A 29 -5.13 13.47 5.67
N GLY A 30 -4.27 14.43 5.36
CA GLY A 30 -3.60 15.25 6.37
C GLY A 30 -2.43 16.01 5.79
N SER A 31 -1.98 17.04 6.51
CA SER A 31 -0.81 17.84 6.12
C SER A 31 0.47 17.00 6.06
N SER A 32 1.48 17.50 5.37
CA SER A 32 2.83 16.91 5.44
C SER A 32 3.30 16.87 6.90
N GLY A 33 3.96 15.78 7.29
CA GLY A 33 4.41 15.60 8.68
C GLY A 33 3.33 15.16 9.66
N SER A 34 2.06 15.01 9.27
CA SER A 34 1.00 14.56 10.20
C SER A 34 1.14 13.13 10.70
N GLY A 35 1.96 12.28 10.04
CA GLY A 35 2.24 10.90 10.47
C GLY A 35 1.70 9.81 9.54
N LYS A 36 1.12 10.15 8.39
CA LYS A 36 0.51 9.19 7.44
C LYS A 36 1.48 8.07 7.01
N THR A 37 2.64 8.45 6.48
CA THR A 37 3.71 7.51 6.11
C THR A 37 4.20 6.68 7.31
N THR A 38 4.27 7.30 8.50
CA THR A 38 4.68 6.61 9.73
C THR A 38 3.66 5.55 10.12
N LEU A 39 2.35 5.83 9.99
CA LEU A 39 1.29 4.86 10.19
C LEU A 39 1.46 3.66 9.24
N LEU A 40 1.58 3.91 7.93
CA LEU A 40 1.76 2.84 6.94
C LEU A 40 3.00 1.99 7.23
N LYS A 41 4.13 2.62 7.59
CA LYS A 41 5.37 1.90 7.93
C LYS A 41 5.26 1.05 9.19
N ASN A 42 4.47 1.46 10.20
CA ASN A 42 4.18 0.63 11.37
C ASN A 42 3.32 -0.58 10.99
N ILE A 43 2.30 -0.41 10.17
CA ILE A 43 1.46 -1.53 9.69
C ILE A 43 2.30 -2.50 8.85
N ALA A 44 3.15 -2.00 7.97
CA ALA A 44 4.05 -2.80 7.13
C ALA A 44 5.20 -3.49 7.90
N GLY A 45 5.45 -3.11 9.17
CA GLY A 45 6.54 -3.66 9.98
C GLY A 45 7.91 -3.06 9.71
N LEU A 46 7.96 -1.94 8.99
CA LEU A 46 9.20 -1.17 8.75
C LEU A 46 9.56 -0.26 9.93
N LEU A 47 8.60 -0.02 10.81
CA LEU A 47 8.77 0.65 12.10
C LEU A 47 8.08 -0.18 13.17
N ASN A 48 8.57 -0.07 14.41
CA ASN A 48 8.06 -0.85 15.54
C ASN A 48 7.32 0.06 16.51
N PRO A 49 6.01 -0.18 16.78
CA PRO A 49 5.32 0.51 17.85
C PRO A 49 5.96 0.26 19.21
N LEU A 50 5.82 1.20 20.14
CA LEU A 50 6.25 1.03 21.53
C LEU A 50 5.28 0.14 22.32
N SER A 51 3.98 0.27 22.04
CA SER A 51 2.95 -0.48 22.74
C SER A 51 1.70 -0.62 21.90
N GLY A 52 0.83 -1.56 22.27
CA GLY A 52 -0.46 -1.79 21.62
C GLY A 52 -0.47 -3.01 20.72
N ASP A 53 -1.41 -3.02 19.77
CA ASP A 53 -1.69 -4.16 18.91
C ASP A 53 -2.00 -3.71 17.47
N ILE A 54 -1.58 -4.54 16.50
CA ILE A 54 -1.95 -4.45 15.08
C ILE A 54 -2.40 -5.84 14.64
N GLN A 55 -3.63 -5.95 14.13
CA GLN A 55 -4.23 -7.20 13.67
C GLN A 55 -4.81 -7.05 12.27
N LEU A 56 -4.52 -8.01 11.39
CA LEU A 56 -5.08 -8.11 10.05
C LEU A 56 -5.82 -9.45 9.90
N GLY A 57 -7.14 -9.41 9.76
CA GLY A 57 -7.98 -10.61 9.81
C GLY A 57 -7.80 -11.35 11.14
N SER A 58 -7.44 -12.63 11.07
CA SER A 58 -7.10 -13.45 12.23
C SER A 58 -5.64 -13.35 12.66
N GLN A 59 -4.77 -12.72 11.85
CA GLN A 59 -3.34 -12.67 12.11
C GLN A 59 -2.98 -11.46 12.97
N THR A 60 -2.28 -11.69 14.08
CA THR A 60 -1.65 -10.63 14.87
C THR A 60 -0.30 -10.26 14.26
N LEU A 61 -0.18 -9.02 13.76
CA LEU A 61 1.05 -8.51 13.16
C LEU A 61 2.02 -7.96 14.22
N PHE A 62 1.45 -7.31 15.24
CA PHE A 62 2.17 -6.77 16.39
C PHE A 62 1.29 -6.85 17.63
N ALA A 63 1.88 -7.23 18.75
CA ALA A 63 1.24 -7.17 20.08
C ALA A 63 2.32 -7.05 21.16
N SER A 64 2.40 -5.89 21.80
CA SER A 64 3.43 -5.61 22.81
C SER A 64 3.26 -6.50 24.06
N SER A 65 2.03 -6.74 24.51
CA SER A 65 1.72 -7.58 25.67
C SER A 65 2.11 -9.05 25.47
N ARG A 66 2.03 -9.54 24.22
CA ARG A 66 2.35 -10.92 23.83
C ARG A 66 3.77 -11.06 23.24
N LYS A 67 4.54 -9.98 23.16
CA LYS A 67 5.89 -9.93 22.54
C LYS A 67 5.88 -10.44 21.08
N ILE A 68 4.78 -10.19 20.35
CA ILE A 68 4.64 -10.52 18.94
C ILE A 68 5.04 -9.31 18.10
N ASN A 69 5.94 -9.50 17.15
CA ASN A 69 6.30 -8.50 16.14
C ASN A 69 6.75 -9.23 14.87
N LEU A 70 5.82 -9.44 13.96
CA LEU A 70 6.11 -10.13 12.70
C LEU A 70 7.01 -9.28 11.82
N ALA A 71 8.01 -9.91 11.21
CA ALA A 71 8.86 -9.27 10.22
C ALA A 71 8.01 -8.83 8.98
N PRO A 72 8.44 -7.79 8.22
CA PRO A 72 7.67 -7.26 7.09
C PRO A 72 7.20 -8.34 6.10
N HIS A 73 8.05 -9.28 5.73
CA HIS A 73 7.74 -10.35 4.79
C HIS A 73 6.72 -11.38 5.31
N GLN A 74 6.48 -11.43 6.62
CA GLN A 74 5.51 -12.34 7.25
C GLN A 74 4.11 -11.71 7.42
N ARG A 75 3.99 -10.39 7.19
CA ARG A 75 2.75 -9.65 7.43
C ARG A 75 1.72 -9.78 6.32
N GLN A 76 2.13 -10.26 5.14
CA GLN A 76 1.28 -10.28 3.94
C GLN A 76 0.66 -8.91 3.63
N VAL A 77 1.44 -7.86 3.79
CA VAL A 77 1.07 -6.47 3.53
C VAL A 77 2.01 -5.91 2.48
N ALA A 78 1.48 -5.35 1.40
CA ALA A 78 2.30 -4.68 0.40
C ALA A 78 2.24 -3.16 0.59
N LEU A 79 3.39 -2.50 0.48
CA LEU A 79 3.51 -1.04 0.56
C LEU A 79 4.06 -0.49 -0.75
N VAL A 80 3.27 0.37 -1.39
CA VAL A 80 3.66 1.17 -2.55
C VAL A 80 4.02 2.57 -2.07
N PHE A 81 5.26 2.97 -2.33
CA PHE A 81 5.77 4.28 -1.94
C PHE A 81 5.40 5.36 -2.96
N GLN A 82 5.48 6.61 -2.56
CA GLN A 82 5.28 7.79 -3.39
C GLN A 82 6.15 7.78 -4.66
N GLN A 83 7.42 7.37 -4.54
CA GLN A 83 8.30 7.16 -5.67
C GLN A 83 8.18 5.73 -6.18
N ALA A 84 8.14 5.56 -7.49
CA ALA A 84 8.17 4.25 -8.13
C ALA A 84 9.53 3.58 -7.94
N LEU A 85 9.67 2.77 -6.89
CA LEU A 85 10.90 2.06 -6.54
C LEU A 85 11.02 0.76 -7.34
N LEU A 86 11.34 0.85 -8.63
CA LEU A 86 11.65 -0.31 -9.47
C LEU A 86 13.13 -0.73 -9.32
N PHE A 87 13.40 -2.01 -9.56
CA PHE A 87 14.78 -2.49 -9.71
C PHE A 87 15.34 -2.00 -11.05
N PRO A 88 16.33 -1.08 -11.06
CA PRO A 88 16.73 -0.37 -12.28
C PRO A 88 17.46 -1.28 -13.30
N HIS A 89 18.05 -2.38 -12.85
CA HIS A 89 18.75 -3.36 -13.67
C HIS A 89 17.81 -4.41 -14.28
N LEU A 90 16.54 -4.44 -13.88
CA LEU A 90 15.55 -5.39 -14.35
C LEU A 90 14.58 -4.72 -15.35
N ASN A 91 14.07 -5.52 -16.32
CA ASN A 91 12.93 -5.09 -17.14
C ASN A 91 11.61 -5.22 -16.37
N VAL A 92 10.50 -4.81 -16.98
CA VAL A 92 9.16 -4.87 -16.37
C VAL A 92 8.79 -6.29 -15.95
N GLN A 93 8.95 -7.25 -16.84
CA GLN A 93 8.64 -8.66 -16.55
C GLN A 93 9.43 -9.19 -15.35
N GLN A 94 10.71 -8.87 -15.29
CA GLN A 94 11.59 -9.30 -14.19
C GLN A 94 11.22 -8.61 -12.86
N ASN A 95 10.85 -7.31 -12.91
CA ASN A 95 10.35 -6.59 -11.75
C ASN A 95 9.06 -7.24 -11.19
N LEU A 96 8.12 -7.58 -12.07
CA LEU A 96 6.86 -8.24 -11.69
C LEU A 96 7.11 -9.63 -11.10
N LYS A 97 7.87 -10.47 -11.80
CA LYS A 97 8.18 -11.84 -11.37
C LYS A 97 9.05 -11.92 -10.12
N TYR A 98 9.70 -10.82 -9.72
CA TYR A 98 10.54 -10.82 -8.53
C TYR A 98 9.76 -11.17 -7.26
N ALA A 99 8.58 -10.58 -7.07
CA ALA A 99 7.73 -10.85 -5.93
C ALA A 99 7.09 -12.25 -5.99
N GLU A 100 6.64 -12.66 -7.19
CA GLU A 100 6.00 -13.96 -7.42
C GLU A 100 6.94 -15.12 -7.06
N LYS A 101 8.23 -15.02 -7.38
CA LYS A 101 9.24 -16.05 -7.08
C LYS A 101 9.52 -16.25 -5.58
N LEU A 102 9.17 -15.29 -4.76
CA LEU A 102 9.38 -15.34 -3.30
C LEU A 102 8.18 -15.92 -2.56
N GLN A 103 7.07 -16.20 -3.26
CA GLN A 103 5.86 -16.77 -2.68
C GLN A 103 5.92 -18.30 -2.67
N ASP A 104 5.33 -18.88 -1.63
CA ASP A 104 5.01 -20.32 -1.69
C ASP A 104 3.91 -20.52 -2.76
N PRO A 105 4.03 -21.51 -3.67
CA PRO A 105 3.01 -21.76 -4.68
C PRO A 105 1.58 -21.91 -4.15
N GLN A 106 1.41 -22.35 -2.90
CA GLN A 106 0.11 -22.48 -2.24
C GLN A 106 -0.50 -21.14 -1.81
N ASP A 107 0.32 -20.09 -1.67
CA ASP A 107 -0.10 -18.78 -1.20
C ASP A 107 -0.33 -17.78 -2.34
N ILE A 108 -0.10 -18.18 -3.60
CA ILE A 108 -0.29 -17.32 -4.77
C ILE A 108 -1.78 -17.03 -4.98
N LYS A 109 -2.18 -15.78 -4.76
CA LYS A 109 -3.55 -15.30 -4.98
C LYS A 109 -3.74 -14.65 -6.35
N PHE A 110 -2.69 -13.99 -6.84
CA PHE A 110 -2.73 -13.19 -8.05
C PHE A 110 -1.66 -13.65 -9.03
N HIS A 111 -2.06 -13.98 -10.25
CA HIS A 111 -1.16 -14.46 -11.28
C HIS A 111 -0.67 -13.35 -12.20
N SER A 112 0.58 -13.44 -12.68
CA SER A 112 1.21 -12.43 -13.55
C SER A 112 0.36 -12.05 -14.76
N ALA A 113 -0.29 -13.00 -15.44
CA ALA A 113 -1.14 -12.71 -16.60
C ALA A 113 -2.31 -11.80 -16.24
N GLN A 114 -3.03 -12.11 -15.14
CA GLN A 114 -4.13 -11.31 -14.64
C GLN A 114 -3.69 -9.88 -14.28
N ILE A 115 -2.56 -9.74 -13.58
CA ILE A 115 -2.07 -8.43 -13.15
C ILE A 115 -1.55 -7.59 -14.32
N VAL A 116 -0.93 -8.22 -15.30
CA VAL A 116 -0.48 -7.55 -16.53
C VAL A 116 -1.67 -6.99 -17.30
N GLU A 117 -2.74 -7.76 -17.47
CA GLU A 117 -3.99 -7.33 -18.11
C GLU A 117 -4.71 -6.25 -17.27
N LEU A 118 -4.86 -6.47 -15.95
CA LEU A 118 -5.51 -5.53 -15.04
C LEU A 118 -4.88 -4.13 -15.13
N LEU A 119 -3.55 -4.06 -15.23
CA LEU A 119 -2.78 -2.81 -15.20
C LEU A 119 -2.33 -2.35 -16.60
N GLU A 120 -2.75 -3.03 -17.66
CA GLU A 120 -2.42 -2.71 -19.07
C GLU A 120 -0.91 -2.59 -19.30
N LEU A 121 -0.16 -3.63 -18.90
CA LEU A 121 1.31 -3.63 -18.95
C LEU A 121 1.87 -4.45 -20.12
N GLU A 122 1.06 -5.08 -20.98
CA GLU A 122 1.46 -6.01 -22.03
C GLU A 122 2.54 -5.40 -22.94
N HIS A 123 2.33 -4.17 -23.37
CA HIS A 123 3.24 -3.46 -24.28
C HIS A 123 4.52 -2.95 -23.60
N LEU A 124 4.62 -3.07 -22.26
CA LEU A 124 5.74 -2.61 -21.45
C LEU A 124 6.68 -3.73 -21.00
N ILE A 125 6.28 -4.99 -21.13
CA ILE A 125 6.90 -6.17 -20.50
C ILE A 125 8.41 -6.25 -20.71
N GLN A 126 8.90 -5.88 -21.89
CA GLN A 126 10.33 -5.94 -22.24
C GLN A 126 11.09 -4.64 -21.94
N ARG A 127 10.39 -3.55 -21.60
CA ARG A 127 11.04 -2.26 -21.32
C ARG A 127 11.82 -2.31 -20.01
N LYS A 128 12.93 -1.58 -19.96
CA LYS A 128 13.71 -1.36 -18.72
C LYS A 128 13.09 -0.23 -17.90
N ALA A 129 13.35 -0.22 -16.59
CA ALA A 129 12.77 0.76 -15.67
C ALA A 129 12.99 2.23 -16.12
N HIS A 130 14.14 2.57 -16.67
CA HIS A 130 14.47 3.92 -17.15
C HIS A 130 13.77 4.34 -18.44
N GLN A 131 13.08 3.43 -19.11
CA GLN A 131 12.33 3.68 -20.36
C GLN A 131 10.83 3.92 -20.10
N LEU A 132 10.42 3.91 -18.84
CA LEU A 132 9.03 4.08 -18.43
C LEU A 132 8.73 5.52 -18.07
N SER A 133 7.56 5.99 -18.44
CA SER A 133 6.98 7.22 -17.88
C SER A 133 6.69 7.05 -16.39
N GLY A 134 6.47 8.14 -15.66
CA GLY A 134 6.14 8.09 -14.25
C GLY A 134 4.89 7.23 -13.96
N GLY A 135 3.84 7.37 -14.77
CA GLY A 135 2.63 6.58 -14.62
C GLY A 135 2.82 5.10 -14.95
N GLU A 136 3.60 4.77 -15.99
CA GLU A 136 3.95 3.38 -16.33
C GLU A 136 4.77 2.74 -15.21
N ALA A 137 5.78 3.44 -14.69
CA ALA A 137 6.60 2.96 -13.58
C ALA A 137 5.75 2.72 -12.31
N GLN A 138 4.78 3.61 -12.04
CA GLN A 138 3.86 3.46 -10.91
C GLN A 138 2.97 2.23 -11.07
N ARG A 139 2.39 1.99 -12.26
CA ARG A 139 1.61 0.79 -12.54
C ARG A 139 2.44 -0.50 -12.36
N VAL A 140 3.68 -0.50 -12.80
CA VAL A 140 4.59 -1.65 -12.59
C VAL A 140 4.89 -1.88 -11.10
N CYS A 141 5.08 -0.81 -10.30
CA CYS A 141 5.24 -0.92 -8.85
C CYS A 141 4.00 -1.50 -8.18
N ILE A 142 2.81 -1.07 -8.57
CA ILE A 142 1.54 -1.63 -8.09
C ILE A 142 1.45 -3.11 -8.48
N GLY A 143 1.74 -3.46 -9.72
CA GLY A 143 1.74 -4.85 -10.19
C GLY A 143 2.68 -5.74 -9.39
N ARG A 144 3.90 -5.28 -9.13
CA ARG A 144 4.85 -6.01 -8.29
C ARG A 144 4.34 -6.18 -6.85
N ALA A 145 3.68 -5.15 -6.31
CA ALA A 145 3.07 -5.23 -4.98
C ALA A 145 1.93 -6.26 -4.93
N LEU A 146 1.06 -6.30 -5.95
CA LEU A 146 -0.02 -7.28 -6.05
C LEU A 146 0.51 -8.73 -6.17
N LEU A 147 1.57 -8.94 -6.96
CA LEU A 147 2.19 -10.24 -7.15
C LEU A 147 2.93 -10.77 -5.92
N SER A 148 3.05 -9.98 -4.85
CA SER A 148 3.40 -10.50 -3.52
C SER A 148 2.21 -11.12 -2.77
N SER A 149 1.04 -11.26 -3.42
CA SER A 149 -0.19 -11.86 -2.87
C SER A 149 -0.61 -11.30 -1.51
N PRO A 150 -0.68 -9.96 -1.34
CA PRO A 150 -0.96 -9.36 -0.05
C PRO A 150 -2.42 -9.57 0.39
N ASN A 151 -2.65 -9.42 1.71
CA ASN A 151 -3.97 -9.32 2.32
C ASN A 151 -4.42 -7.86 2.48
N LEU A 152 -3.49 -6.91 2.35
CA LEU A 152 -3.73 -5.47 2.48
C LEU A 152 -2.73 -4.72 1.61
N LEU A 153 -3.22 -3.77 0.82
CA LEU A 153 -2.39 -2.86 0.02
C LEU A 153 -2.31 -1.49 0.70
N LEU A 154 -1.11 -1.03 0.96
CA LEU A 154 -0.82 0.29 1.50
C LEU A 154 -0.27 1.17 0.39
N LEU A 155 -0.86 2.36 0.20
CA LEU A 155 -0.54 3.29 -0.87
C LEU A 155 -0.15 4.63 -0.23
N ASP A 156 1.13 4.97 -0.29
CA ASP A 156 1.68 6.21 0.30
C ASP A 156 1.84 7.26 -0.81
N GLU A 157 0.83 8.13 -0.95
CA GLU A 157 0.76 9.19 -1.96
C GLU A 157 1.07 8.69 -3.40
N PRO A 158 0.42 7.60 -3.88
CA PRO A 158 0.86 6.86 -5.06
C PRO A 158 0.76 7.63 -6.37
N LEU A 159 0.05 8.76 -6.40
CA LEU A 159 -0.12 9.59 -7.59
C LEU A 159 0.55 10.97 -7.47
N THR A 160 1.32 11.21 -6.42
CA THR A 160 2.03 12.49 -6.25
C THR A 160 3.11 12.66 -7.33
N GLY A 161 3.18 13.87 -7.89
CA GLY A 161 4.12 14.18 -8.97
C GLY A 161 3.62 13.82 -10.38
N LEU A 162 2.45 13.17 -10.49
CA LEU A 162 1.80 12.94 -11.78
C LEU A 162 0.88 14.11 -12.13
N ASP A 163 0.80 14.43 -13.43
CA ASP A 163 -0.15 15.40 -13.93
C ASP A 163 -1.60 14.88 -13.82
N ARG A 164 -2.57 15.77 -14.03
CA ARG A 164 -3.99 15.47 -13.88
C ARG A 164 -4.46 14.36 -14.82
N GLN A 165 -3.95 14.34 -16.04
CA GLN A 165 -4.35 13.35 -17.05
C GLN A 165 -3.88 11.95 -16.66
N LEU A 166 -2.61 11.80 -16.22
CA LEU A 166 -2.06 10.54 -15.73
C LEU A 166 -2.78 10.05 -14.46
N LYS A 167 -3.12 10.95 -13.53
CA LYS A 167 -3.93 10.59 -12.35
C LYS A 167 -5.28 9.99 -12.76
N GLN A 168 -5.98 10.60 -13.71
CA GLN A 168 -7.27 10.09 -14.20
C GLN A 168 -7.16 8.74 -14.91
N GLN A 169 -6.00 8.44 -15.51
CA GLN A 169 -5.75 7.12 -16.12
C GLN A 169 -5.46 6.03 -15.08
N ILE A 170 -4.83 6.38 -13.94
CA ILE A 170 -4.41 5.39 -12.94
C ILE A 170 -5.50 5.11 -11.89
N LEU A 171 -6.31 6.11 -11.50
CA LEU A 171 -7.38 5.94 -10.51
C LEU A 171 -8.33 4.78 -10.80
N PRO A 172 -8.76 4.52 -12.05
CA PRO A 172 -9.59 3.36 -12.35
C PRO A 172 -8.96 2.02 -11.99
N PHE A 173 -7.63 1.88 -12.06
CA PHE A 173 -6.97 0.63 -11.69
C PHE A 173 -7.13 0.30 -10.20
N PHE A 174 -7.15 1.31 -9.33
CA PHE A 174 -7.42 1.06 -7.90
C PHE A 174 -8.84 0.58 -7.66
N LYS A 175 -9.84 1.11 -8.42
CA LYS A 175 -11.21 0.56 -8.39
C LYS A 175 -11.25 -0.89 -8.84
N ARG A 176 -10.60 -1.19 -9.96
CA ARG A 176 -10.50 -2.57 -10.48
C ARG A 176 -9.82 -3.51 -9.47
N ILE A 177 -8.74 -3.08 -8.81
CA ILE A 177 -8.09 -3.86 -7.75
C ILE A 177 -9.08 -4.18 -6.62
N LYS A 178 -9.88 -3.20 -6.17
CA LYS A 178 -10.92 -3.41 -5.17
C LYS A 178 -11.99 -4.39 -5.68
N ASP A 179 -12.52 -4.15 -6.88
CA ASP A 179 -13.71 -4.85 -7.38
C ASP A 179 -13.39 -6.26 -7.93
N GLU A 180 -12.27 -6.42 -8.64
CA GLU A 180 -11.88 -7.68 -9.28
C GLU A 180 -11.06 -8.59 -8.35
N LEU A 181 -10.21 -8.02 -7.48
CA LEU A 181 -9.34 -8.77 -6.58
C LEU A 181 -9.85 -8.85 -5.13
N ASN A 182 -10.90 -8.09 -4.78
CA ASN A 182 -11.40 -7.95 -3.41
C ASN A 182 -10.29 -7.62 -2.39
N LEU A 183 -9.29 -6.85 -2.81
CA LEU A 183 -8.14 -6.52 -1.99
C LEU A 183 -8.40 -5.20 -1.24
N PRO A 184 -8.46 -5.22 0.10
CA PRO A 184 -8.59 -3.99 0.88
C PRO A 184 -7.33 -3.13 0.75
N MET A 185 -7.52 -1.79 0.79
CA MET A 185 -6.42 -0.87 0.68
C MET A 185 -6.54 0.35 1.59
N ILE A 186 -5.39 0.82 2.09
CA ILE A 186 -5.28 2.13 2.73
C ILE A 186 -4.59 3.06 1.74
N TYR A 187 -5.27 4.15 1.40
CA TYR A 187 -4.83 5.13 0.44
C TYR A 187 -4.51 6.45 1.14
N VAL A 188 -3.25 6.79 1.25
CA VAL A 188 -2.79 8.06 1.85
C VAL A 188 -2.58 9.07 0.74
N THR A 189 -3.19 10.25 0.89
CA THR A 189 -3.02 11.39 -0.03
C THR A 189 -3.34 12.71 0.67
N HIS A 190 -2.96 13.81 0.06
CA HIS A 190 -3.44 15.15 0.42
C HIS A 190 -4.51 15.67 -0.57
N HIS A 191 -4.88 14.88 -1.57
CA HIS A 191 -5.86 15.19 -2.61
C HIS A 191 -7.21 14.50 -2.33
N MET A 192 -8.18 15.26 -1.82
CA MET A 192 -9.52 14.74 -1.52
C MET A 192 -10.26 14.17 -2.73
N ASP A 193 -10.02 14.75 -3.93
CA ASP A 193 -10.70 14.32 -5.15
C ASP A 193 -10.32 12.90 -5.57
N GLU A 194 -9.10 12.45 -5.27
CA GLU A 194 -8.66 11.07 -5.49
C GLU A 194 -9.52 10.10 -4.65
N LEU A 195 -9.70 10.40 -3.36
CA LEU A 195 -10.46 9.56 -2.44
C LEU A 195 -11.97 9.54 -2.77
N LYS A 196 -12.53 10.69 -3.15
CA LYS A 196 -13.92 10.76 -3.61
C LYS A 196 -14.13 9.90 -4.86
N SER A 197 -13.20 9.96 -5.82
CA SER A 197 -13.26 9.12 -7.02
C SER A 197 -13.19 7.64 -6.71
N LEU A 198 -12.51 7.24 -5.64
CA LEU A 198 -12.38 5.86 -5.17
C LEU A 198 -13.53 5.42 -4.26
N GLU A 199 -14.46 6.31 -3.92
CA GLU A 199 -15.54 6.06 -2.95
C GLU A 199 -15.00 5.55 -1.61
N ALA A 200 -13.86 6.11 -1.18
CA ALA A 200 -13.17 5.70 0.04
C ALA A 200 -13.87 6.23 1.30
N GLU A 201 -13.86 5.46 2.38
CA GLU A 201 -14.07 6.02 3.72
C GLU A 201 -12.90 6.95 4.04
N ILE A 202 -13.17 8.16 4.55
CA ILE A 202 -12.12 9.17 4.72
C ILE A 202 -11.91 9.49 6.19
N LEU A 203 -10.67 9.32 6.66
CA LEU A 203 -10.21 9.78 7.95
C LEU A 203 -9.18 10.91 7.79
N THR A 204 -9.19 11.85 8.73
CA THR A 204 -8.21 12.93 8.76
C THR A 204 -7.12 12.63 9.80
N MET A 205 -5.87 12.77 9.41
CA MET A 205 -4.74 12.66 10.34
C MET A 205 -4.18 14.04 10.69
N ARG A 206 -4.12 14.34 12.00
CA ARG A 206 -3.51 15.57 12.53
C ARG A 206 -2.57 15.22 13.68
N VAL A 207 -1.32 15.67 13.58
CA VAL A 207 -0.30 15.58 14.65
C VAL A 207 -0.31 14.19 15.31
N GLY A 208 -0.19 13.13 14.49
CA GLY A 208 -0.10 11.76 14.98
C GLY A 208 -1.40 11.14 15.53
N LYS A 209 -2.55 11.74 15.26
CA LYS A 209 -3.87 11.19 15.64
C LYS A 209 -4.80 11.13 14.45
N LEU A 210 -5.64 10.10 14.38
CA LEU A 210 -6.76 10.00 13.46
C LEU A 210 -7.98 10.70 14.06
N LEU A 211 -8.66 11.48 13.24
CA LEU A 211 -9.92 12.17 13.54
C LEU A 211 -10.98 11.61 12.59
N ILE A 212 -12.12 11.29 13.14
CA ILE A 212 -13.32 10.87 12.41
C ILE A 212 -14.03 12.10 11.85
#